data_44d3dbcb78f32689d44fde8ffce257a5
#
_entry.id   44d3dbcb78f32689d44fde8ffce257a5
#
_cell.length_a   1.000
_cell.length_b   1.000
_cell.length_c   1.000
_cell.angle_alpha   90.00
_cell.angle_beta   90.00
_cell.angle_gamma   90.00
#
_symmetry.space_group_name_H-M   'P 1'
#
loop_
_entity.id
_entity.type
_entity.pdbx_description
1 polymer ?
#
loop_
_entity_poly.entity_id
_entity_poly.type
_entity_poly.pdbx_seq_one_letter_code
_entity_poly.pdbx_strand_id
1 'polypeptide(L)'
;PKNKNKNPNIVLLTPGIHNSAFFEHAFLADKWVVVLVEGKDLRVINKYLNMRTIEGWKRVDVIYRRIDDNFLDPLSFKEDSFLGVPGLMEVYRNKNVTIANAPGTGISDDKSIYSYIPDIIKFYLGQKPILKNVKTFKCRVKNELKYVLDNLNKLVVKEVHGSGGYGMLVGPLASKIEISKFKNKIIKNPYNYIAQPTLSLSTCPIYTKKG
;
A
#
# COMPACT_ATOMS: atom_id res chain seq x y z
N PRO A 1 -11.65 -4.62 19.92
CA PRO A 1 -11.43 -5.74 20.83
C PRO A 1 -12.66 -6.03 21.66
N LYS A 2 -12.79 -7.26 22.18
CA LYS A 2 -13.88 -7.64 23.09
C LYS A 2 -13.87 -6.80 24.39
N ASN A 3 -12.72 -6.30 24.75
CA ASN A 3 -12.55 -5.47 25.94
C ASN A 3 -12.93 -4.02 25.62
N LYS A 4 -13.99 -3.52 26.25
CA LYS A 4 -14.42 -2.13 26.18
C LYS A 4 -13.55 -1.24 27.09
N ASN A 5 -12.23 -1.29 26.94
CA ASN A 5 -11.33 -0.44 27.70
C ASN A 5 -11.58 1.02 27.32
N LYS A 6 -11.86 1.86 28.32
CA LYS A 6 -12.08 3.29 28.12
C LYS A 6 -10.79 4.02 27.70
N ASN A 7 -9.63 3.47 28.10
CA ASN A 7 -8.30 3.99 27.75
C ASN A 7 -7.48 2.89 27.04
N PRO A 8 -7.73 2.62 25.76
CA PRO A 8 -7.02 1.56 25.02
C PRO A 8 -5.55 1.92 24.82
N ASN A 9 -4.66 0.93 24.93
CA ASN A 9 -3.28 1.07 24.51
C ASN A 9 -3.20 0.96 22.99
N ILE A 10 -2.85 2.04 22.33
CA ILE A 10 -2.77 2.15 20.87
C ILE A 10 -1.29 2.22 20.47
N VAL A 11 -0.92 1.49 19.43
CA VAL A 11 0.42 1.56 18.84
C VAL A 11 0.34 1.81 17.34
N LEU A 12 1.37 2.48 16.79
CA LEU A 12 1.60 2.58 15.36
C LEU A 12 2.71 1.59 14.99
N LEU A 13 2.37 0.57 14.21
CA LEU A 13 3.32 -0.45 13.75
C LEU A 13 4.00 0.00 12.46
N THR A 14 5.31 0.18 12.51
CA THR A 14 6.17 0.58 11.39
C THR A 14 7.13 -0.54 10.98
N PRO A 15 7.54 -0.62 9.69
CA PRO A 15 8.64 -1.50 9.27
C PRO A 15 10.03 -0.98 9.70
N GLY A 16 10.14 0.20 10.33
CA GLY A 16 11.39 0.75 10.85
C GLY A 16 12.04 1.81 9.98
N ILE A 17 13.22 2.24 10.40
CA ILE A 17 13.96 3.41 9.87
C ILE A 17 14.39 3.29 8.40
N HIS A 18 14.46 2.08 7.87
CA HIS A 18 14.82 1.85 6.46
C HIS A 18 13.65 2.02 5.49
N ASN A 19 12.45 2.25 6.00
CA ASN A 19 11.27 2.53 5.17
C ASN A 19 11.27 3.99 4.72
N SER A 20 11.02 4.25 3.43
CA SER A 20 11.01 5.60 2.86
C SER A 20 9.99 6.55 3.50
N ALA A 21 8.92 6.01 4.09
CA ALA A 21 7.88 6.76 4.79
C ALA A 21 8.08 6.80 6.32
N PHE A 22 9.25 6.41 6.85
CA PHE A 22 9.46 6.34 8.30
C PHE A 22 9.25 7.69 9.00
N PHE A 23 9.68 8.80 8.38
CA PHE A 23 9.42 10.13 8.92
C PHE A 23 7.91 10.40 9.11
N GLU A 24 7.08 10.02 8.12
CA GLU A 24 5.63 10.14 8.22
C GLU A 24 5.07 9.28 9.36
N HIS A 25 5.59 8.05 9.53
CA HIS A 25 5.17 7.17 10.62
C HIS A 25 5.48 7.77 11.99
N ALA A 26 6.68 8.28 12.18
CA ALA A 26 7.11 8.95 13.41
C ALA A 26 6.29 10.22 13.68
N PHE A 27 6.08 11.03 12.63
CA PHE A 27 5.27 12.25 12.73
C PHE A 27 3.82 11.95 13.14
N LEU A 28 3.19 10.92 12.54
CA LEU A 28 1.82 10.53 12.91
C LEU A 28 1.76 10.01 14.34
N ALA A 29 2.72 9.19 14.77
CA ALA A 29 2.77 8.67 16.13
C ALA A 29 2.88 9.82 17.14
N ASP A 30 3.74 10.82 16.88
CA ASP A 30 3.88 12.02 17.69
C ASP A 30 2.56 12.81 17.77
N LYS A 31 1.94 13.11 16.60
CA LYS A 31 0.69 13.90 16.55
C LYS A 31 -0.50 13.20 17.21
N TRP A 32 -0.55 11.90 17.17
CA TRP A 32 -1.62 11.12 17.80
C TRP A 32 -1.30 10.73 19.25
N VAL A 33 -0.09 11.04 19.72
CA VAL A 33 0.38 10.65 21.06
C VAL A 33 0.24 9.15 21.29
N VAL A 34 0.66 8.36 20.28
CA VAL A 34 0.67 6.89 20.33
C VAL A 34 2.09 6.37 20.25
N VAL A 35 2.31 5.15 20.78
CA VAL A 35 3.64 4.55 20.76
C VAL A 35 3.99 4.04 19.37
N LEU A 36 5.13 4.46 18.83
CA LEU A 36 5.71 3.91 17.60
C LEU A 36 6.45 2.61 17.94
N VAL A 37 6.10 1.52 17.25
CA VAL A 37 6.70 0.21 17.48
C VAL A 37 7.08 -0.47 16.17
N GLU A 38 8.10 -1.32 16.22
CA GLU A 38 8.44 -2.29 15.17
C GLU A 38 7.93 -3.68 15.58
N GLY A 39 7.87 -4.63 14.64
CA GLY A 39 7.42 -6.00 14.93
C GLY A 39 8.20 -6.67 16.07
N LYS A 40 9.52 -6.40 16.18
CA LYS A 40 10.38 -6.90 17.25
C LYS A 40 10.02 -6.42 18.65
N ASP A 41 9.28 -5.31 18.77
CA ASP A 41 8.82 -4.73 20.03
C ASP A 41 7.48 -5.32 20.49
N LEU A 42 6.86 -6.16 19.64
CA LEU A 42 5.57 -6.78 19.89
C LEU A 42 5.71 -8.29 20.05
N ARG A 43 4.86 -8.85 20.90
CA ARG A 43 4.78 -10.30 21.14
C ARG A 43 3.37 -10.75 21.50
N VAL A 44 2.99 -11.93 21.01
CA VAL A 44 1.76 -12.58 21.45
C VAL A 44 2.05 -13.37 22.72
N ILE A 45 1.36 -13.03 23.80
CA ILE A 45 1.45 -13.69 25.12
C ILE A 45 0.02 -14.01 25.58
N ASN A 46 -0.27 -15.27 25.89
CA ASN A 46 -1.56 -15.71 26.38
C ASN A 46 -2.75 -15.24 25.53
N LYS A 47 -2.61 -15.33 24.19
CA LYS A 47 -3.61 -14.90 23.18
C LYS A 47 -3.88 -13.39 23.15
N TYR A 48 -3.02 -12.58 23.73
CA TYR A 48 -3.07 -11.12 23.64
C TYR A 48 -1.80 -10.58 23.02
N LEU A 49 -1.92 -9.48 22.27
CA LEU A 49 -0.77 -8.75 21.79
C LEU A 49 -0.22 -7.87 22.91
N ASN A 50 1.10 -7.89 23.07
CA ASN A 50 1.80 -7.09 24.06
C ASN A 50 2.96 -6.35 23.42
N MET A 51 3.24 -5.14 23.88
CA MET A 51 4.43 -4.37 23.55
C MET A 51 5.45 -4.41 24.70
N ARG A 52 6.72 -4.39 24.34
CA ARG A 52 7.81 -4.30 25.31
C ARG A 52 7.93 -2.87 25.83
N THR A 53 7.99 -2.71 27.14
CA THR A 53 8.23 -1.43 27.83
C THR A 53 9.35 -1.60 28.85
N ILE A 54 9.82 -0.51 29.44
CA ILE A 54 10.80 -0.55 30.54
C ILE A 54 10.25 -1.27 31.78
N GLU A 55 8.93 -1.29 31.97
CA GLU A 55 8.24 -1.95 33.08
C GLU A 55 7.85 -3.40 32.75
N GLY A 56 8.21 -3.92 31.57
CA GLY A 56 7.85 -5.25 31.09
C GLY A 56 6.85 -5.23 29.95
N TRP A 57 6.08 -6.30 29.79
CA TRP A 57 5.13 -6.46 28.70
C TRP A 57 3.80 -5.78 29.01
N LYS A 58 3.37 -4.87 28.16
CA LYS A 58 2.10 -4.16 28.28
C LYS A 58 1.17 -4.54 27.15
N ARG A 59 -0.08 -4.89 27.46
CA ARG A 59 -1.08 -5.27 26.46
C ARG A 59 -1.34 -4.13 25.46
N VAL A 60 -1.48 -4.49 24.17
CA VAL A 60 -1.90 -3.61 23.09
C VAL A 60 -3.35 -3.94 22.73
N ASP A 61 -4.20 -2.93 22.67
CA ASP A 61 -5.62 -3.06 22.31
C ASP A 61 -5.87 -2.70 20.85
N VAL A 62 -5.12 -1.76 20.29
CA VAL A 62 -5.27 -1.27 18.90
C VAL A 62 -3.91 -1.10 18.23
N ILE A 63 -3.80 -1.60 17.01
CA ILE A 63 -2.69 -1.32 16.11
C ILE A 63 -3.18 -0.43 14.97
N TYR A 64 -2.52 0.69 14.72
CA TYR A 64 -2.53 1.34 13.44
C TYR A 64 -1.30 0.87 12.65
N ARG A 65 -1.51 0.16 11.55
CA ARG A 65 -0.38 -0.44 10.82
C ARG A 65 0.08 0.38 9.64
N ARG A 66 1.40 0.45 9.46
CA ARG A 66 2.09 1.01 8.29
C ARG A 66 2.96 -0.05 7.61
N ILE A 67 2.54 -1.29 7.66
CA ILE A 67 3.19 -2.48 7.10
C ILE A 67 2.18 -3.21 6.22
N ASP A 68 2.62 -3.73 5.07
CA ASP A 68 1.76 -4.44 4.13
C ASP A 68 1.24 -5.77 4.70
N ASP A 69 0.09 -6.22 4.21
CA ASP A 69 -0.56 -7.45 4.66
C ASP A 69 0.38 -8.65 4.64
N ASN A 70 1.15 -8.80 3.57
CA ASN A 70 2.07 -9.94 3.39
C ASN A 70 3.13 -10.05 4.50
N PHE A 71 3.50 -8.95 5.12
CA PHE A 71 4.54 -8.92 6.16
C PHE A 71 3.98 -8.92 7.59
N LEU A 72 2.66 -8.87 7.74
CA LEU A 72 2.00 -8.61 9.02
C LEU A 72 2.15 -9.75 10.03
N ASP A 73 2.08 -10.99 9.57
CA ASP A 73 2.19 -12.19 10.41
C ASP A 73 2.87 -13.33 9.63
N PRO A 74 4.11 -13.71 9.97
CA PRO A 74 4.82 -14.77 9.26
C PRO A 74 4.15 -16.15 9.36
N LEU A 75 3.31 -16.39 10.36
CA LEU A 75 2.57 -17.65 10.48
C LEU A 75 1.32 -17.72 9.59
N SER A 76 0.90 -16.58 9.01
CA SER A 76 -0.31 -16.50 8.19
C SER A 76 -0.04 -16.06 6.74
N PHE A 77 1.08 -15.36 6.50
CA PHE A 77 1.43 -14.77 5.21
C PHE A 77 2.84 -15.17 4.79
N LYS A 78 3.76 -14.21 4.66
CA LYS A 78 5.12 -14.43 4.21
C LYS A 78 5.99 -14.96 5.35
N GLU A 79 6.36 -16.25 5.29
CA GLU A 79 7.08 -16.98 6.36
C GLU A 79 8.43 -16.37 6.77
N ASP A 80 9.14 -15.72 5.82
CA ASP A 80 10.42 -15.06 6.04
C ASP A 80 10.27 -13.58 6.46
N SER A 81 9.08 -13.14 6.86
CA SER A 81 8.87 -11.77 7.33
C SER A 81 9.43 -11.56 8.73
N PHE A 82 10.38 -10.63 8.84
CA PHE A 82 10.90 -10.10 10.12
C PHE A 82 10.22 -8.80 10.56
N LEU A 83 9.31 -8.27 9.76
CA LEU A 83 8.66 -6.97 10.01
C LEU A 83 7.38 -7.12 10.83
N GLY A 84 6.75 -8.27 10.77
CA GLY A 84 5.48 -8.56 11.41
C GLY A 84 5.61 -9.20 12.79
N VAL A 85 4.48 -9.68 13.29
CA VAL A 85 4.38 -10.29 14.62
C VAL A 85 3.82 -11.70 14.50
N PRO A 86 4.58 -12.74 14.83
CA PRO A 86 4.09 -14.12 14.79
C PRO A 86 2.83 -14.32 15.64
N GLY A 87 1.78 -14.87 15.04
CA GLY A 87 0.50 -15.14 15.70
C GLY A 87 -0.44 -13.94 15.84
N LEU A 88 -0.11 -12.79 15.25
CA LEU A 88 -0.96 -11.60 15.29
C LEU A 88 -2.35 -11.85 14.71
N MET A 89 -2.44 -12.62 13.62
CA MET A 89 -3.70 -12.92 12.97
C MET A 89 -4.62 -13.81 13.81
N GLU A 90 -4.07 -14.68 14.66
CA GLU A 90 -4.84 -15.42 15.63
C GLU A 90 -5.43 -14.50 16.69
N VAL A 91 -4.64 -13.58 17.25
CA VAL A 91 -5.09 -12.57 18.21
C VAL A 91 -6.21 -11.71 17.61
N TYR A 92 -6.07 -11.31 16.34
CA TYR A 92 -7.08 -10.52 15.61
C TYR A 92 -8.38 -11.30 15.42
N ARG A 93 -8.33 -12.56 14.94
CA ARG A 93 -9.51 -13.43 14.76
C ARG A 93 -10.25 -13.66 16.07
N ASN A 94 -9.52 -13.78 17.17
CA ASN A 94 -10.08 -13.91 18.51
C ASN A 94 -10.66 -12.60 19.07
N LYS A 95 -10.57 -11.48 18.30
CA LYS A 95 -11.04 -10.14 18.71
C LYS A 95 -10.33 -9.60 19.95
N ASN A 96 -9.10 -10.02 20.18
CA ASN A 96 -8.28 -9.58 21.31
C ASN A 96 -7.41 -8.36 20.98
N VAL A 97 -7.32 -7.99 19.71
CA VAL A 97 -6.73 -6.74 19.22
C VAL A 97 -7.58 -6.21 18.07
N THR A 98 -7.63 -4.89 17.91
CA THR A 98 -8.17 -4.23 16.71
C THR A 98 -7.01 -3.81 15.83
N ILE A 99 -7.08 -4.13 14.54
CA ILE A 99 -6.14 -3.60 13.55
C ILE A 99 -6.87 -2.52 12.77
N ALA A 100 -6.49 -1.27 12.98
CA ALA A 100 -6.98 -0.14 12.20
C ALA A 100 -6.29 -0.19 10.82
N ASN A 101 -7.03 0.13 9.74
CA ASN A 101 -6.76 -0.27 8.36
C ASN A 101 -6.61 -1.81 8.27
N ALA A 102 -7.75 -2.48 8.39
CA ALA A 102 -7.87 -3.93 8.54
C ALA A 102 -7.04 -4.73 7.51
N PRO A 103 -6.58 -5.94 7.84
CA PRO A 103 -5.99 -6.86 6.85
C PRO A 103 -6.94 -7.09 5.68
N GLY A 104 -6.39 -7.16 4.46
CA GLY A 104 -7.16 -7.29 3.20
C GLY A 104 -7.54 -5.96 2.53
N THR A 105 -7.25 -4.82 3.14
CA THR A 105 -7.53 -3.50 2.52
C THR A 105 -6.54 -3.13 1.40
N GLY A 106 -5.48 -3.89 1.20
CA GLY A 106 -4.51 -3.70 0.12
C GLY A 106 -5.11 -3.75 -1.29
N ILE A 107 -6.33 -4.26 -1.46
CA ILE A 107 -7.08 -4.18 -2.71
C ILE A 107 -7.28 -2.73 -3.17
N SER A 108 -7.37 -1.77 -2.26
CA SER A 108 -7.50 -0.35 -2.60
C SER A 108 -6.22 0.27 -3.16
N ASP A 109 -5.07 -0.36 -2.95
CA ASP A 109 -3.77 0.05 -3.50
C ASP A 109 -3.51 -0.56 -4.88
N ASP A 110 -4.31 -1.55 -5.27
CA ASP A 110 -4.24 -2.20 -6.58
C ASP A 110 -4.62 -1.22 -7.69
N LYS A 111 -3.65 -0.87 -8.54
CA LYS A 111 -3.85 0.11 -9.62
C LYS A 111 -4.83 -0.36 -10.68
N SER A 112 -5.12 -1.65 -10.78
CA SER A 112 -6.14 -2.16 -11.71
C SER A 112 -7.56 -1.84 -11.23
N ILE A 113 -7.78 -1.80 -9.91
CA ILE A 113 -9.07 -1.44 -9.30
C ILE A 113 -9.47 -0.01 -9.67
N TYR A 114 -8.50 0.91 -9.76
CA TYR A 114 -8.75 2.28 -10.17
C TYR A 114 -9.55 2.38 -11.49
N SER A 115 -9.30 1.47 -12.43
CA SER A 115 -10.00 1.45 -13.72
C SER A 115 -11.50 1.14 -13.60
N TYR A 116 -11.93 0.52 -12.51
CA TYR A 116 -13.32 0.14 -12.25
C TYR A 116 -14.08 1.15 -11.38
N ILE A 117 -13.41 2.13 -10.78
CA ILE A 117 -14.05 3.09 -9.87
C ILE A 117 -15.28 3.76 -10.49
N PRO A 118 -15.29 4.21 -11.77
CA PRO A 118 -16.48 4.77 -12.39
C PRO A 118 -17.66 3.81 -12.43
N ASP A 119 -17.40 2.54 -12.73
CA ASP A 119 -18.44 1.50 -12.80
C ASP A 119 -18.96 1.14 -11.41
N ILE A 120 -18.06 1.11 -10.41
CA ILE A 120 -18.39 0.87 -9.00
C ILE A 120 -19.30 2.00 -8.49
N ILE A 121 -18.96 3.25 -8.75
CA ILE A 121 -19.80 4.42 -8.37
C ILE A 121 -21.18 4.31 -9.02
N LYS A 122 -21.22 4.01 -10.31
CA LYS A 122 -22.50 3.84 -11.03
C LYS A 122 -23.33 2.70 -10.45
N PHE A 123 -22.69 1.56 -10.15
CA PHE A 123 -23.36 0.38 -9.62
C PHE A 123 -23.97 0.61 -8.24
N TYR A 124 -23.17 1.12 -7.30
CA TYR A 124 -23.61 1.26 -5.91
C TYR A 124 -24.42 2.53 -5.63
N LEU A 125 -24.11 3.63 -6.33
CA LEU A 125 -24.74 4.93 -6.07
C LEU A 125 -25.74 5.37 -7.15
N GLY A 126 -25.78 4.69 -8.31
CA GLY A 126 -26.59 5.12 -9.44
C GLY A 126 -26.16 6.46 -10.07
N GLN A 127 -24.97 6.96 -9.73
CA GLN A 127 -24.49 8.30 -10.08
C GLN A 127 -23.32 8.23 -11.06
N LYS A 128 -23.07 9.35 -11.74
CA LYS A 128 -21.82 9.54 -12.51
C LYS A 128 -20.71 10.03 -11.58
N PRO A 129 -19.46 9.61 -11.78
CA PRO A 129 -18.33 10.17 -11.02
C PRO A 129 -18.25 11.68 -11.16
N ILE A 130 -18.02 12.39 -10.04
CA ILE A 130 -17.77 13.84 -10.02
C ILE A 130 -16.37 14.11 -10.61
N LEU A 131 -15.37 13.36 -10.15
CA LEU A 131 -14.00 13.45 -10.66
C LEU A 131 -13.80 12.50 -11.84
N LYS A 132 -13.13 12.99 -12.88
CA LYS A 132 -12.78 12.17 -14.05
C LYS A 132 -11.57 11.30 -13.73
N ASN A 133 -11.70 9.99 -13.91
CA ASN A 133 -10.55 9.08 -13.86
C ASN A 133 -9.65 9.26 -15.09
N VAL A 134 -8.34 9.12 -14.88
CA VAL A 134 -7.41 8.96 -15.99
C VAL A 134 -7.70 7.65 -16.71
N LYS A 135 -7.77 7.69 -18.03
CA LYS A 135 -7.98 6.48 -18.85
C LYS A 135 -6.90 5.46 -18.53
N THR A 136 -7.31 4.28 -18.09
CA THR A 136 -6.41 3.22 -17.67
C THR A 136 -6.65 1.96 -18.49
N PHE A 137 -5.60 1.50 -19.17
CA PHE A 137 -5.61 0.29 -19.98
C PHE A 137 -5.13 -0.88 -19.11
N LYS A 138 -5.88 -1.97 -19.12
CA LYS A 138 -5.56 -3.21 -18.41
C LYS A 138 -4.84 -4.18 -19.34
N CYS A 139 -3.56 -4.40 -19.14
CA CYS A 139 -2.79 -5.29 -20.02
C CYS A 139 -3.29 -6.74 -20.02
N ARG A 140 -4.06 -7.16 -19.02
CA ARG A 140 -4.74 -8.48 -19.00
C ARG A 140 -5.86 -8.63 -20.05
N VAL A 141 -6.33 -7.53 -20.66
CA VAL A 141 -7.37 -7.53 -21.69
C VAL A 141 -6.70 -7.46 -23.06
N LYS A 142 -6.91 -8.48 -23.91
CA LYS A 142 -6.18 -8.64 -25.21
C LYS A 142 -6.14 -7.40 -26.07
N ASN A 143 -7.29 -6.75 -26.28
CA ASN A 143 -7.37 -5.55 -27.13
C ASN A 143 -6.64 -4.36 -26.51
N GLU A 144 -6.73 -4.19 -25.18
CA GLU A 144 -6.02 -3.14 -24.47
C GLU A 144 -4.51 -3.41 -24.45
N LEU A 145 -4.09 -4.67 -24.25
CA LEU A 145 -2.70 -5.10 -24.32
C LEU A 145 -2.08 -4.75 -25.69
N LYS A 146 -2.75 -5.10 -26.79
CA LYS A 146 -2.29 -4.77 -28.14
C LYS A 146 -2.05 -3.26 -28.27
N TYR A 147 -3.04 -2.45 -27.89
CA TYR A 147 -2.90 -1.00 -27.91
C TYR A 147 -1.71 -0.50 -27.09
N VAL A 148 -1.52 -1.03 -25.87
CA VAL A 148 -0.41 -0.66 -24.99
C VAL A 148 0.93 -0.99 -25.63
N LEU A 149 1.10 -2.21 -26.18
CA LEU A 149 2.35 -2.65 -26.79
C LEU A 149 2.73 -1.83 -28.05
N ASP A 150 1.72 -1.34 -28.77
CA ASP A 150 1.92 -0.51 -29.96
C ASP A 150 2.20 0.98 -29.63
N ASN A 151 1.89 1.42 -28.39
CA ASN A 151 1.98 2.81 -27.98
C ASN A 151 2.84 3.05 -26.73
N LEU A 152 3.73 2.13 -26.36
CA LEU A 152 4.56 2.23 -25.16
C LEU A 152 5.32 3.56 -25.03
N ASN A 153 5.76 4.13 -26.16
CA ASN A 153 6.47 5.41 -26.20
C ASN A 153 5.62 6.64 -25.83
N LYS A 154 4.29 6.47 -25.67
CA LYS A 154 3.35 7.55 -25.33
C LYS A 154 2.65 7.32 -23.97
N LEU A 155 2.93 6.20 -23.34
CA LEU A 155 2.22 5.76 -22.16
C LEU A 155 3.13 5.70 -20.94
N VAL A 156 2.52 5.83 -19.77
CA VAL A 156 3.12 5.44 -18.50
C VAL A 156 2.59 4.08 -18.15
N VAL A 157 3.47 3.09 -18.07
CA VAL A 157 3.12 1.72 -17.65
C VAL A 157 3.56 1.52 -16.22
N LYS A 158 2.70 0.89 -15.42
CA LYS A 158 2.92 0.69 -13.98
C LYS A 158 2.61 -0.75 -13.61
N GLU A 159 3.40 -1.31 -12.69
CA GLU A 159 3.01 -2.56 -12.03
C GLU A 159 1.77 -2.33 -11.15
N VAL A 160 0.86 -3.30 -11.17
CA VAL A 160 -0.42 -3.25 -10.43
C VAL A 160 -0.17 -3.05 -8.93
N HIS A 161 0.75 -3.83 -8.36
CA HIS A 161 1.09 -3.78 -6.93
C HIS A 161 2.36 -2.99 -6.61
N GLY A 162 3.02 -2.38 -7.61
CA GLY A 162 4.24 -1.61 -7.40
C GLY A 162 3.98 -0.29 -6.65
N SER A 163 4.98 0.21 -5.92
CA SER A 163 4.95 1.49 -5.22
C SER A 163 6.28 2.22 -5.39
N GLY A 164 6.35 3.49 -4.97
CA GLY A 164 7.59 4.28 -4.97
C GLY A 164 8.25 4.50 -6.34
N GLY A 165 7.51 4.35 -7.45
CA GLY A 165 8.05 4.48 -8.82
C GLY A 165 8.80 3.25 -9.33
N TYR A 166 8.98 2.22 -8.53
CA TYR A 166 9.56 0.96 -8.97
C TYR A 166 8.63 0.22 -9.94
N GLY A 167 9.21 -0.49 -10.92
CA GLY A 167 8.42 -1.25 -11.90
C GLY A 167 7.59 -0.36 -12.84
N MET A 168 8.00 0.89 -13.09
CA MET A 168 7.31 1.85 -13.93
C MET A 168 8.13 2.19 -15.18
N LEU A 169 7.44 2.35 -16.31
CA LEU A 169 7.99 2.90 -17.56
C LEU A 169 7.29 4.23 -17.87
N VAL A 170 8.06 5.29 -18.02
CA VAL A 170 7.57 6.56 -18.59
C VAL A 170 7.99 6.61 -20.06
N GLY A 171 7.11 6.15 -20.94
CA GLY A 171 7.40 5.92 -22.35
C GLY A 171 8.07 7.09 -23.08
N PRO A 172 7.57 8.34 -22.95
CA PRO A 172 8.20 9.51 -23.59
C PRO A 172 9.64 9.80 -23.16
N LEU A 173 10.04 9.33 -21.97
CA LEU A 173 11.39 9.54 -21.41
C LEU A 173 12.29 8.32 -21.58
N ALA A 174 11.72 7.20 -22.01
CA ALA A 174 12.44 5.93 -22.07
C ALA A 174 13.19 5.74 -23.40
N SER A 175 14.36 5.15 -23.33
CA SER A 175 15.13 4.72 -24.50
C SER A 175 14.43 3.55 -25.23
N LYS A 176 14.76 3.34 -26.51
CA LYS A 176 14.25 2.19 -27.28
C LYS A 176 14.59 0.85 -26.64
N ILE A 177 15.73 0.76 -25.96
CA ILE A 177 16.17 -0.48 -25.25
C ILE A 177 15.28 -0.73 -24.05
N GLU A 178 14.97 0.29 -23.25
CA GLU A 178 14.09 0.20 -22.09
C GLU A 178 12.67 -0.18 -22.50
N ILE A 179 12.13 0.46 -23.54
CA ILE A 179 10.82 0.13 -24.11
C ILE A 179 10.77 -1.35 -24.54
N SER A 180 11.80 -1.83 -25.25
CA SER A 180 11.87 -3.24 -25.67
C SER A 180 11.93 -4.20 -24.49
N LYS A 181 12.76 -3.91 -23.48
CA LYS A 181 12.83 -4.71 -22.23
C LYS A 181 11.48 -4.72 -21.51
N PHE A 182 10.83 -3.57 -21.42
CA PHE A 182 9.54 -3.47 -20.74
C PHE A 182 8.42 -4.17 -21.51
N LYS A 183 8.44 -4.09 -22.84
CA LYS A 183 7.53 -4.85 -23.71
C LYS A 183 7.56 -6.34 -23.41
N ASN A 184 8.75 -6.92 -23.27
CA ASN A 184 8.92 -8.33 -22.94
C ASN A 184 8.40 -8.67 -21.53
N LYS A 185 8.60 -7.77 -20.56
CA LYS A 185 8.04 -7.94 -19.20
C LYS A 185 6.51 -7.99 -19.22
N ILE A 186 5.88 -7.06 -19.94
CA ILE A 186 4.41 -7.01 -20.06
C ILE A 186 3.87 -8.27 -20.72
N ILE A 187 4.48 -8.72 -21.83
CA ILE A 187 4.07 -9.93 -22.54
C ILE A 187 4.18 -11.15 -21.64
N LYS A 188 5.24 -11.25 -20.83
CA LYS A 188 5.47 -12.39 -19.92
C LYS A 188 4.44 -12.44 -18.79
N ASN A 189 4.01 -11.29 -18.28
CA ASN A 189 3.03 -11.23 -17.18
C ASN A 189 2.05 -10.03 -17.35
N PRO A 190 1.11 -10.10 -18.30
CA PRO A 190 0.22 -8.99 -18.61
C PRO A 190 -0.74 -8.65 -17.46
N TYR A 191 -1.00 -9.59 -16.56
CA TYR A 191 -1.87 -9.35 -15.40
C TYR A 191 -1.27 -8.36 -14.40
N ASN A 192 0.06 -8.23 -14.36
CA ASN A 192 0.76 -7.36 -13.42
C ASN A 192 0.92 -5.91 -13.92
N TYR A 193 0.33 -5.55 -15.07
CA TYR A 193 0.55 -4.22 -15.65
C TYR A 193 -0.74 -3.53 -16.03
N ILE A 194 -0.74 -2.21 -15.78
CA ILE A 194 -1.68 -1.23 -16.35
C ILE A 194 -0.90 -0.16 -17.09
N ALA A 195 -1.57 0.53 -18.02
CA ALA A 195 -0.99 1.67 -18.70
C ALA A 195 -1.95 2.86 -18.72
N GLN A 196 -1.39 4.06 -18.70
CA GLN A 196 -2.13 5.32 -18.71
C GLN A 196 -1.48 6.28 -19.71
N PRO A 197 -2.22 7.20 -20.34
CA PRO A 197 -1.64 8.29 -21.09
C PRO A 197 -0.70 9.11 -20.21
N THR A 198 0.40 9.59 -20.78
CA THR A 198 1.26 10.57 -20.10
C THR A 198 0.48 11.86 -19.89
N LEU A 199 0.45 12.36 -18.68
CA LEU A 199 -0.19 13.62 -18.31
C LEU A 199 0.86 14.71 -18.15
N SER A 200 0.57 15.89 -18.65
CA SER A 200 1.30 17.10 -18.32
C SER A 200 0.86 17.58 -16.95
N LEU A 201 1.78 17.62 -16.00
CA LEU A 201 1.51 18.13 -14.65
C LEU A 201 1.42 19.65 -14.68
N SER A 202 0.49 20.21 -13.93
CA SER A 202 0.47 21.64 -13.65
C SER A 202 1.67 22.03 -12.79
N THR A 203 2.14 23.27 -12.98
CA THR A 203 3.22 23.85 -12.19
C THR A 203 2.69 25.06 -11.42
N CYS A 204 3.30 25.34 -10.28
CA CYS A 204 3.07 26.56 -9.55
C CYS A 204 4.42 27.23 -9.21
N PRO A 205 4.49 28.56 -9.16
CA PRO A 205 5.69 29.27 -8.71
C PRO A 205 6.01 28.89 -7.26
N ILE A 206 7.27 28.66 -6.97
CA ILE A 206 7.79 28.48 -5.62
C ILE A 206 8.86 29.51 -5.34
N TYR A 207 8.91 30.02 -4.10
CA TYR A 207 10.00 30.87 -3.67
C TYR A 207 11.29 30.06 -3.53
N THR A 208 12.37 30.54 -4.13
CA THR A 208 13.71 29.98 -3.93
C THR A 208 14.68 31.07 -3.45
N LYS A 209 15.78 30.67 -2.76
CA LYS A 209 16.82 31.63 -2.33
C LYS A 209 17.56 32.31 -3.48
N LYS A 210 17.38 31.84 -4.71
CA LYS A 210 18.01 32.38 -5.92
C LYS A 210 17.06 33.26 -6.78
N GLY A 211 15.85 33.54 -6.28
CA GLY A 211 14.81 34.28 -7.01
C GLY A 211 13.91 33.37 -7.84
#